data_bf013a4ca5e85b9f098a2cc3824553be
#
_entry.id   bf013a4ca5e85b9f098a2cc3824553be
#
_cell.length_a   1.000
_cell.length_b   1.000
_cell.length_c   1.000
_cell.angle_alpha   90.00
_cell.angle_beta   90.00
_cell.angle_gamma   90.00
#
_symmetry.space_group_name_H-M   'P 1'
#
loop_
_entity.id
_entity.type
_entity.pdbx_description
1 polymer ?
#
loop_
_entity_poly.entity_id
_entity_poly.type
_entity_poly.pdbx_seq_one_letter_code
_entity_poly.pdbx_strand_id
1 'polypeptide(L)'
;VGEASRNIKNQMGGWTITWQGRGNSNSDFPRTLSIYEAIKNKVESIGGTVEYSNNGSYKTKPDVVIFVYGEEPYAEGDGDRKNLFFINNDKNFLSYMQNIKSLNIETVSLFLSGRPLIVNHELNLSDAFVQLWLPGTAVEGVADVIFTKKDNKIDHDFSGRLSFSWPRTSDQKVLNFGNMPYDPLFAYGYGLSYTDDVFVSKLSEENKFTQPNEITVFLGSAYPSYHEVVSYF
;
A
#
# COMPACT_ATOMS: atom_id res chain seq x y z
N VAL A 1 -5.62 12.67 -0.86
CA VAL A 1 -4.25 13.21 -1.11
C VAL A 1 -3.40 12.15 -1.75
N GLY A 2 -2.50 12.54 -2.65
CA GLY A 2 -1.54 11.66 -3.31
C GLY A 2 -1.90 11.34 -4.76
N GLU A 3 -0.87 11.33 -5.61
CA GLU A 3 -1.02 11.16 -7.06
C GLU A 3 -1.56 9.77 -7.43
N ALA A 4 -1.21 8.73 -6.66
CA ALA A 4 -1.69 7.37 -6.89
C ALA A 4 -3.22 7.24 -6.88
N SER A 5 -3.93 8.18 -6.21
CA SER A 5 -5.41 8.18 -6.18
C SER A 5 -6.04 8.43 -7.56
N ARG A 6 -5.35 9.14 -8.46
CA ARG A 6 -5.85 9.50 -9.79
C ARG A 6 -5.16 8.73 -10.92
N ASN A 7 -4.12 7.99 -10.61
CA ASN A 7 -3.30 7.31 -11.59
C ASN A 7 -3.68 5.82 -11.65
N ILE A 8 -4.46 5.45 -12.66
CA ILE A 8 -5.03 4.10 -12.80
C ILE A 8 -3.94 3.03 -12.94
N LYS A 9 -2.80 3.31 -13.54
CA LYS A 9 -1.70 2.32 -13.65
C LYS A 9 -1.27 1.79 -12.27
N ASN A 10 -1.27 2.64 -11.22
CA ASN A 10 -0.82 2.24 -9.88
C ASN A 10 -1.75 1.21 -9.23
N GLN A 11 -3.03 1.21 -9.57
CA GLN A 11 -3.98 0.21 -9.07
C GLN A 11 -3.98 -1.09 -9.87
N MET A 12 -3.35 -1.10 -11.06
CA MET A 12 -3.31 -2.28 -11.96
C MET A 12 -2.13 -3.20 -11.71
N GLY A 13 -0.91 -2.64 -11.58
CA GLY A 13 0.31 -3.42 -11.39
C GLY A 13 1.01 -3.86 -12.67
N GLY A 14 2.06 -4.67 -12.52
CA GLY A 14 2.83 -5.23 -13.63
C GLY A 14 2.03 -6.20 -14.51
N TRP A 15 2.54 -6.49 -15.70
CA TRP A 15 1.89 -7.31 -16.72
C TRP A 15 0.52 -6.80 -17.19
N THR A 16 0.19 -5.58 -16.86
CA THR A 16 -1.02 -4.92 -17.36
C THR A 16 -0.67 -4.05 -18.55
N ILE A 17 -1.15 -4.44 -19.74
CA ILE A 17 -0.88 -3.84 -21.06
C ILE A 17 0.60 -3.93 -21.44
N THR A 18 1.50 -3.45 -20.57
CA THR A 18 2.95 -3.52 -20.75
C THR A 18 3.59 -4.41 -19.69
N TRP A 19 4.78 -4.95 -19.98
CA TRP A 19 5.47 -5.88 -19.07
C TRP A 19 5.60 -5.30 -17.65
N GLN A 20 6.21 -4.14 -17.50
CA GLN A 20 6.39 -3.53 -16.18
C GLN A 20 5.12 -2.82 -15.65
N GLY A 21 4.07 -2.68 -16.48
CA GLY A 21 2.88 -1.88 -16.13
C GLY A 21 3.13 -0.37 -16.11
N ARG A 22 4.36 0.06 -16.35
CA ARG A 22 4.77 1.46 -16.43
C ARG A 22 4.52 2.03 -17.84
N GLY A 23 4.45 3.35 -17.93
CA GLY A 23 4.20 4.03 -19.22
C GLY A 23 2.73 4.02 -19.66
N ASN A 24 1.86 3.30 -18.98
CA ASN A 24 0.44 3.38 -19.20
C ASN A 24 -0.12 4.70 -18.65
N SER A 25 -1.14 5.21 -19.31
CA SER A 25 -1.90 6.40 -18.91
C SER A 25 -3.36 6.03 -18.62
N ASN A 26 -4.11 6.93 -17.99
CA ASN A 26 -5.53 6.67 -17.75
C ASN A 26 -6.34 6.41 -19.03
N SER A 27 -5.92 6.96 -20.18
CA SER A 27 -6.58 6.71 -21.47
C SER A 27 -6.48 5.27 -21.97
N ASP A 28 -5.51 4.51 -21.46
CA ASP A 28 -5.36 3.09 -21.79
C ASP A 28 -6.41 2.21 -21.06
N PHE A 29 -7.14 2.81 -20.10
CA PHE A 29 -8.17 2.16 -19.29
C PHE A 29 -9.53 2.86 -19.41
N PRO A 30 -10.15 2.94 -20.59
CA PRO A 30 -11.25 3.88 -20.90
C PRO A 30 -12.56 3.62 -20.14
N ARG A 31 -12.67 2.50 -19.41
CA ARG A 31 -13.88 2.15 -18.63
C ARG A 31 -13.58 1.95 -17.16
N THR A 32 -12.39 2.32 -16.71
CA THR A 32 -11.93 2.10 -15.34
C THR A 32 -11.94 3.43 -14.61
N LEU A 33 -12.51 3.45 -13.43
CA LEU A 33 -12.40 4.57 -12.50
C LEU A 33 -11.04 4.53 -11.80
N SER A 34 -10.52 5.71 -11.49
CA SER A 34 -9.46 5.86 -10.49
C SER A 34 -10.03 5.72 -9.08
N ILE A 35 -9.19 5.44 -8.09
CA ILE A 35 -9.59 5.40 -6.67
C ILE A 35 -10.22 6.74 -6.27
N TYR A 36 -9.68 7.87 -6.74
CA TYR A 36 -10.27 9.20 -6.50
C TYR A 36 -11.69 9.30 -7.02
N GLU A 37 -11.96 8.86 -8.26
CA GLU A 37 -13.29 8.92 -8.86
C GLU A 37 -14.27 8.01 -8.14
N ALA A 38 -13.86 6.80 -7.77
CA ALA A 38 -14.70 5.87 -7.00
C ALA A 38 -15.09 6.48 -5.62
N ILE A 39 -14.12 7.02 -4.89
CA ILE A 39 -14.36 7.71 -3.62
C ILE A 39 -15.28 8.91 -3.82
N LYS A 40 -15.01 9.75 -4.82
CA LYS A 40 -15.81 10.92 -5.13
C LYS A 40 -17.27 10.55 -5.40
N ASN A 41 -17.49 9.58 -6.29
CA ASN A 41 -18.84 9.11 -6.62
C ASN A 41 -19.59 8.60 -5.40
N LYS A 42 -18.92 7.81 -4.55
CA LYS A 42 -19.52 7.28 -3.32
C LYS A 42 -19.91 8.38 -2.35
N VAL A 43 -18.98 9.28 -2.03
CA VAL A 43 -19.17 10.37 -1.06
C VAL A 43 -20.26 11.35 -1.54
N GLU A 44 -20.24 11.74 -2.82
CA GLU A 44 -21.26 12.61 -3.38
C GLU A 44 -22.65 11.95 -3.39
N SER A 45 -22.72 10.63 -3.61
CA SER A 45 -23.99 9.88 -3.60
C SER A 45 -24.68 9.88 -2.22
N ILE A 46 -23.91 10.03 -1.15
CA ILE A 46 -24.43 10.10 0.23
C ILE A 46 -24.56 11.55 0.76
N GLY A 47 -24.22 12.54 -0.08
CA GLY A 47 -24.39 13.97 0.22
C GLY A 47 -23.14 14.67 0.78
N GLY A 48 -21.98 14.02 0.75
CA GLY A 48 -20.70 14.61 1.12
C GLY A 48 -20.04 15.37 -0.04
N THR A 49 -18.85 15.91 0.22
CA THR A 49 -18.02 16.61 -0.77
C THR A 49 -16.59 16.07 -0.73
N VAL A 50 -15.91 16.08 -1.87
CA VAL A 50 -14.53 15.63 -1.99
C VAL A 50 -13.69 16.67 -2.68
N GLU A 51 -12.56 17.03 -2.07
CA GLU A 51 -11.53 17.86 -2.68
C GLU A 51 -10.28 17.01 -2.93
N TYR A 52 -9.68 17.16 -4.11
CA TYR A 52 -8.39 16.52 -4.44
C TYR A 52 -7.24 17.47 -4.13
N SER A 53 -6.18 16.93 -3.55
CA SER A 53 -4.95 17.66 -3.28
C SER A 53 -3.74 16.76 -3.51
N ASN A 54 -2.66 17.28 -4.08
CA ASN A 54 -1.39 16.55 -4.22
C ASN A 54 -0.59 16.55 -2.91
N ASN A 55 -0.70 17.60 -2.12
CA ASN A 55 0.19 17.91 -1.00
C ASN A 55 -0.53 18.11 0.34
N GLY A 56 -1.81 17.77 0.41
CA GLY A 56 -2.61 17.93 1.63
C GLY A 56 -3.13 19.35 1.88
N SER A 57 -2.91 20.32 0.97
CA SER A 57 -3.56 21.61 1.07
C SER A 57 -5.07 21.51 0.80
N TYR A 58 -5.88 22.32 1.45
CA TYR A 58 -7.32 22.32 1.31
C TYR A 58 -7.88 23.75 1.34
N LYS A 59 -9.04 23.97 0.73
CA LYS A 59 -9.76 25.26 0.78
C LYS A 59 -10.67 25.34 2.01
N THR A 60 -11.31 24.23 2.34
CA THR A 60 -12.16 24.09 3.52
C THR A 60 -11.60 22.97 4.38
N LYS A 61 -11.51 23.15 5.71
CA LYS A 61 -11.01 22.12 6.61
C LYS A 61 -11.83 20.85 6.41
N PRO A 62 -11.19 19.73 6.01
CA PRO A 62 -11.90 18.47 5.84
C PRO A 62 -12.18 17.80 7.19
N ASP A 63 -13.20 16.93 7.23
CA ASP A 63 -13.46 16.05 8.36
C ASP A 63 -12.44 14.92 8.43
N VAL A 64 -12.01 14.41 7.25
CA VAL A 64 -11.03 13.34 7.12
C VAL A 64 -10.15 13.56 5.90
N VAL A 65 -8.87 13.19 6.01
CA VAL A 65 -7.95 13.17 4.88
C VAL A 65 -7.60 11.73 4.52
N ILE A 66 -7.86 11.35 3.29
CA ILE A 66 -7.51 10.03 2.75
C ILE A 66 -6.22 10.17 1.94
N PHE A 67 -5.15 9.53 2.40
CA PHE A 67 -3.89 9.42 1.69
C PHE A 67 -3.88 8.16 0.83
N VAL A 68 -3.65 8.30 -0.48
CA VAL A 68 -3.54 7.17 -1.43
C VAL A 68 -2.14 7.17 -2.02
N TYR A 69 -1.39 6.13 -1.73
CA TYR A 69 0.02 6.03 -2.11
C TYR A 69 0.43 4.55 -2.24
N GLY A 70 1.58 4.31 -2.80
CA GLY A 70 2.07 2.95 -2.95
C GLY A 70 3.26 2.82 -3.89
N GLU A 71 3.55 1.61 -4.30
CA GLU A 71 4.58 1.33 -5.28
C GLU A 71 4.11 1.70 -6.70
N GLU A 72 5.06 2.14 -7.53
CA GLU A 72 4.84 2.12 -8.98
C GLU A 72 4.71 0.67 -9.46
N PRO A 73 3.98 0.42 -10.57
CA PRO A 73 3.89 -0.91 -11.15
C PRO A 73 5.27 -1.49 -11.47
N TYR A 74 5.41 -2.79 -11.28
CA TYR A 74 6.63 -3.53 -11.60
C TYR A 74 6.32 -4.98 -11.96
N ALA A 75 7.23 -5.58 -12.70
CA ALA A 75 7.36 -7.01 -12.93
C ALA A 75 8.80 -7.44 -12.60
N GLU A 76 9.25 -8.55 -13.15
CA GLU A 76 10.60 -9.08 -12.97
C GLU A 76 11.67 -8.04 -13.35
N GLY A 77 12.76 -8.01 -12.64
CA GLY A 77 13.82 -7.02 -12.77
C GLY A 77 13.54 -5.76 -11.96
N ASP A 78 12.64 -4.91 -12.41
CA ASP A 78 12.27 -3.67 -11.71
C ASP A 78 11.64 -3.93 -10.33
N GLY A 79 11.00 -5.08 -10.17
CA GLY A 79 10.43 -5.53 -8.90
C GLY A 79 11.43 -6.14 -7.93
N ASP A 80 12.66 -6.45 -8.37
CA ASP A 80 13.66 -7.09 -7.53
C ASP A 80 14.20 -6.11 -6.49
N ARG A 81 14.19 -6.51 -5.22
CA ARG A 81 14.57 -5.64 -4.12
C ARG A 81 15.51 -6.33 -3.14
N LYS A 82 16.52 -5.59 -2.69
CA LYS A 82 17.45 -6.04 -1.64
C LYS A 82 16.83 -5.97 -0.23
N ASN A 83 15.83 -5.13 -0.04
CA ASN A 83 15.13 -4.94 1.23
C ASN A 83 13.65 -4.65 1.02
N LEU A 84 12.87 -4.63 2.10
CA LEU A 84 11.42 -4.43 2.11
C LEU A 84 10.99 -3.03 2.55
N PHE A 85 11.86 -2.02 2.54
CA PHE A 85 11.45 -0.65 2.83
C PHE A 85 10.54 -0.10 1.74
N PHE A 86 9.44 0.52 2.15
CA PHE A 86 8.68 1.37 1.25
C PHE A 86 9.44 2.66 0.99
N ILE A 87 9.50 3.08 -0.27
CA ILE A 87 10.10 4.34 -0.69
C ILE A 87 9.06 5.05 -1.54
N ASN A 88 8.51 6.14 -1.01
CA ASN A 88 7.62 7.00 -1.78
C ASN A 88 8.42 7.84 -2.78
N ASN A 89 7.92 7.95 -4.00
CA ASN A 89 8.53 8.79 -5.03
C ASN A 89 8.45 10.28 -4.69
N ASP A 90 7.39 10.71 -3.99
CA ASP A 90 7.32 12.06 -3.42
C ASP A 90 8.04 12.11 -2.06
N LYS A 91 9.21 12.73 -2.05
CA LYS A 91 10.04 12.88 -0.84
C LYS A 91 9.39 13.72 0.27
N ASN A 92 8.38 14.52 -0.06
CA ASN A 92 7.66 15.37 0.90
C ASN A 92 6.42 14.67 1.48
N PHE A 93 6.07 13.49 1.02
CA PHE A 93 4.81 12.82 1.36
C PHE A 93 4.62 12.65 2.87
N LEU A 94 5.64 12.18 3.59
CA LEU A 94 5.58 12.07 5.06
C LEU A 94 5.38 13.43 5.74
N SER A 95 5.95 14.50 5.20
CA SER A 95 5.75 15.85 5.73
C SER A 95 4.30 16.31 5.56
N TYR A 96 3.63 15.93 4.48
CA TYR A 96 2.21 16.21 4.28
C TYR A 96 1.36 15.47 5.32
N MET A 97 1.62 14.18 5.57
CA MET A 97 0.95 13.40 6.60
C MET A 97 1.15 14.01 7.99
N GLN A 98 2.40 14.35 8.35
CA GLN A 98 2.74 14.98 9.63
C GLN A 98 2.00 16.32 9.81
N ASN A 99 1.94 17.15 8.77
CA ASN A 99 1.23 18.42 8.82
C ASN A 99 -0.27 18.21 9.10
N ILE A 100 -0.94 17.32 8.36
CA ILE A 100 -2.36 17.01 8.57
C ILE A 100 -2.60 16.49 9.99
N LYS A 101 -1.77 15.57 10.46
CA LYS A 101 -1.87 15.02 11.83
C LYS A 101 -1.72 16.09 12.90
N SER A 102 -0.80 17.06 12.69
CA SER A 102 -0.58 18.18 13.62
C SER A 102 -1.79 19.14 13.73
N LEU A 103 -2.66 19.14 12.72
CA LEU A 103 -3.90 19.94 12.68
C LEU A 103 -5.08 19.21 13.32
N ASN A 104 -4.88 18.03 13.91
CA ASN A 104 -5.91 17.17 14.48
C ASN A 104 -7.05 16.92 13.45
N ILE A 105 -6.66 16.47 12.27
CA ILE A 105 -7.56 15.99 11.23
C ILE A 105 -7.37 14.48 11.13
N GLU A 106 -8.48 13.74 11.17
CA GLU A 106 -8.47 12.28 11.02
C GLU A 106 -7.86 11.85 9.70
N THR A 107 -7.06 10.79 9.73
CA THR A 107 -6.29 10.34 8.57
C THR A 107 -6.53 8.87 8.27
N VAL A 108 -6.78 8.56 7.00
CA VAL A 108 -6.91 7.20 6.47
C VAL A 108 -5.85 6.99 5.41
N SER A 109 -5.05 5.94 5.55
CA SER A 109 -4.10 5.51 4.52
C SER A 109 -4.67 4.38 3.68
N LEU A 110 -4.64 4.55 2.37
CA LEU A 110 -4.94 3.54 1.36
C LEU A 110 -3.64 3.20 0.63
N PHE A 111 -3.07 2.04 0.93
CA PHE A 111 -1.75 1.66 0.46
C PHE A 111 -1.83 0.65 -0.69
N LEU A 112 -1.16 0.97 -1.80
CA LEU A 112 -1.07 0.15 -3.00
C LEU A 112 0.30 -0.53 -3.07
N SER A 113 0.34 -1.84 -3.07
CA SER A 113 1.59 -2.58 -3.30
C SER A 113 1.32 -4.03 -3.74
N GLY A 114 2.27 -4.63 -4.44
CA GLY A 114 2.24 -6.05 -4.80
C GLY A 114 2.84 -6.97 -3.73
N ARG A 115 3.29 -6.42 -2.60
CA ARG A 115 3.99 -7.13 -1.51
C ARG A 115 3.85 -6.39 -0.18
N PRO A 116 4.07 -7.06 0.97
CA PRO A 116 4.22 -6.37 2.25
C PRO A 116 5.52 -5.57 2.27
N LEU A 117 5.46 -4.35 2.78
CA LEU A 117 6.59 -3.45 2.90
C LEU A 117 6.62 -2.83 4.30
N ILE A 118 7.79 -2.36 4.71
CA ILE A 118 7.92 -1.60 5.95
C ILE A 118 7.39 -0.19 5.71
N VAL A 119 6.27 0.11 6.34
CA VAL A 119 5.51 1.38 6.26
C VAL A 119 5.22 1.93 7.66
N ASN A 120 6.16 1.74 8.58
CA ASN A 120 5.96 2.08 10.00
C ASN A 120 5.70 3.58 10.21
N HIS A 121 6.36 4.45 9.45
CA HIS A 121 6.11 5.90 9.49
C HIS A 121 4.67 6.23 9.10
N GLU A 122 4.20 5.67 8.00
CA GLU A 122 2.86 5.88 7.47
C GLU A 122 1.80 5.28 8.39
N LEU A 123 2.05 4.09 8.94
CA LEU A 123 1.17 3.48 9.94
C LEU A 123 1.04 4.36 11.19
N ASN A 124 2.14 4.89 11.72
CA ASN A 124 2.15 5.74 12.91
C ASN A 124 1.42 7.09 12.68
N LEU A 125 1.34 7.56 11.45
CA LEU A 125 0.70 8.82 11.07
C LEU A 125 -0.76 8.64 10.65
N SER A 126 -1.27 7.39 10.62
CA SER A 126 -2.62 7.08 10.19
C SER A 126 -3.51 6.70 11.37
N ASP A 127 -4.76 7.18 11.38
CA ASP A 127 -5.78 6.72 12.33
C ASP A 127 -6.40 5.40 11.84
N ALA A 128 -6.44 5.19 10.51
CA ALA A 128 -6.76 3.91 9.90
C ALA A 128 -5.83 3.62 8.73
N PHE A 129 -5.47 2.36 8.55
CA PHE A 129 -4.59 1.90 7.45
C PHE A 129 -5.23 0.72 6.74
N VAL A 130 -5.39 0.84 5.42
CA VAL A 130 -5.97 -0.19 4.56
C VAL A 130 -4.95 -0.60 3.49
N GLN A 131 -4.56 -1.87 3.50
CA GLN A 131 -3.78 -2.48 2.43
C GLN A 131 -4.71 -2.82 1.28
N LEU A 132 -4.61 -2.11 0.17
CA LEU A 132 -5.45 -2.34 -1.00
C LEU A 132 -4.93 -3.43 -1.93
N TRP A 133 -3.66 -3.80 -1.81
CA TRP A 133 -2.95 -4.56 -2.83
C TRP A 133 -3.05 -3.87 -4.19
N LEU A 134 -3.53 -4.57 -5.19
CA LEU A 134 -3.74 -4.06 -6.55
C LEU A 134 -5.21 -4.31 -6.92
N PRO A 135 -6.12 -3.36 -6.63
CA PRO A 135 -7.56 -3.57 -6.82
C PRO A 135 -7.99 -3.64 -8.29
N GLY A 136 -7.10 -3.32 -9.22
CA GLY A 136 -7.37 -3.40 -10.65
C GLY A 136 -8.50 -2.48 -11.08
N THR A 137 -9.51 -3.03 -11.77
CA THR A 137 -10.67 -2.28 -12.25
C THR A 137 -11.82 -2.21 -11.24
N ALA A 138 -11.70 -2.86 -10.07
CA ALA A 138 -12.78 -2.98 -9.08
C ALA A 138 -12.67 -1.96 -7.93
N VAL A 139 -12.28 -0.74 -8.23
CA VAL A 139 -12.01 0.31 -7.23
C VAL A 139 -13.27 0.85 -6.54
N GLU A 140 -14.44 0.65 -7.11
CA GLU A 140 -15.71 0.95 -6.44
C GLU A 140 -15.83 0.16 -5.13
N GLY A 141 -15.37 -1.10 -5.11
CA GLY A 141 -15.32 -1.92 -3.90
C GLY A 141 -14.45 -1.31 -2.80
N VAL A 142 -13.40 -0.54 -3.13
CA VAL A 142 -12.61 0.21 -2.14
C VAL A 142 -13.50 1.25 -1.45
N ALA A 143 -14.28 2.00 -2.21
CA ALA A 143 -15.19 2.99 -1.65
C ALA A 143 -16.32 2.35 -0.84
N ASP A 144 -16.83 1.19 -1.26
CA ASP A 144 -17.90 0.48 -0.58
C ASP A 144 -17.51 -0.07 0.79
N VAL A 145 -16.24 -0.42 0.99
CA VAL A 145 -15.77 -0.91 2.30
C VAL A 145 -15.33 0.23 3.25
N ILE A 146 -14.99 1.43 2.75
CA ILE A 146 -14.51 2.53 3.61
C ILE A 146 -15.60 3.57 3.92
N PHE A 147 -16.73 3.54 3.22
CA PHE A 147 -17.84 4.47 3.47
C PHE A 147 -19.14 3.72 3.78
N THR A 148 -19.91 4.30 4.67
CA THR A 148 -21.27 3.81 5.00
C THR A 148 -22.27 4.15 3.90
N LYS A 149 -23.45 3.55 3.97
CA LYS A 149 -24.64 3.98 3.24
C LYS A 149 -25.17 5.31 3.76
N LYS A 150 -26.09 5.91 3.03
CA LYS A 150 -26.72 7.18 3.40
C LYS A 150 -27.45 7.13 4.76
N ASP A 151 -27.85 5.96 5.21
CA ASP A 151 -28.50 5.72 6.51
C ASP A 151 -27.49 5.39 7.63
N ASN A 152 -26.19 5.65 7.39
CA ASN A 152 -25.06 5.37 8.28
C ASN A 152 -24.83 3.89 8.60
N LYS A 153 -25.43 2.97 7.85
CA LYS A 153 -25.12 1.55 7.98
C LYS A 153 -23.89 1.19 7.18
N ILE A 154 -23.12 0.23 7.70
CA ILE A 154 -22.00 -0.38 6.97
C ILE A 154 -22.54 -0.90 5.64
N ASP A 155 -21.90 -0.53 4.53
CA ASP A 155 -22.25 -1.04 3.22
C ASP A 155 -21.64 -2.43 3.03
N HIS A 156 -20.32 -2.52 3.11
CA HIS A 156 -19.58 -3.76 3.08
C HIS A 156 -18.52 -3.75 4.17
N ASP A 157 -18.36 -4.85 4.88
CA ASP A 157 -17.33 -5.01 5.90
C ASP A 157 -16.03 -5.55 5.30
N PHE A 158 -14.93 -5.34 6.01
CA PHE A 158 -13.64 -5.92 5.66
C PHE A 158 -13.63 -7.42 6.00
N SER A 159 -13.39 -8.25 5.00
CA SER A 159 -13.25 -9.70 5.15
C SER A 159 -11.86 -10.21 4.76
N GLY A 160 -11.01 -9.34 4.20
CA GLY A 160 -9.67 -9.69 3.77
C GLY A 160 -8.78 -10.15 4.92
N ARG A 161 -7.97 -11.17 4.65
CA ARG A 161 -6.97 -11.70 5.58
C ARG A 161 -5.64 -11.83 4.85
N LEU A 162 -4.53 -11.55 5.55
CA LEU A 162 -3.19 -11.72 4.98
C LEU A 162 -2.97 -13.18 4.58
N SER A 163 -2.66 -13.41 3.32
CA SER A 163 -2.30 -14.73 2.79
C SER A 163 -0.82 -15.08 3.00
N PHE A 164 -0.06 -14.18 3.60
CA PHE A 164 1.32 -14.33 4.06
C PHE A 164 1.58 -13.36 5.22
N SER A 165 2.69 -13.55 5.92
CA SER A 165 3.03 -12.74 7.08
C SER A 165 3.56 -11.36 6.66
N TRP A 166 3.18 -10.30 7.38
CA TRP A 166 3.76 -8.96 7.19
C TRP A 166 5.05 -8.84 7.98
N PRO A 167 6.18 -8.47 7.38
CA PRO A 167 7.46 -8.42 8.07
C PRO A 167 7.53 -7.28 9.10
N ARG A 168 8.24 -7.52 10.18
CA ARG A 168 8.56 -6.53 11.22
C ARG A 168 9.77 -5.70 10.85
N THR A 169 10.74 -6.31 10.15
CA THR A 169 12.00 -5.69 9.73
C THR A 169 12.23 -5.90 8.25
N SER A 170 12.99 -5.01 7.63
CA SER A 170 13.19 -4.97 6.17
C SER A 170 14.02 -6.12 5.61
N ASP A 171 14.70 -6.88 6.47
CA ASP A 171 15.53 -8.02 6.13
C ASP A 171 14.81 -9.36 6.29
N GLN A 172 13.61 -9.39 6.86
CA GLN A 172 12.79 -10.60 6.98
C GLN A 172 12.20 -11.04 5.63
N LYS A 173 13.05 -11.40 4.68
CA LYS A 173 12.63 -11.84 3.34
C LYS A 173 12.00 -13.24 3.35
N VAL A 174 12.38 -14.07 4.31
CA VAL A 174 11.82 -15.40 4.56
C VAL A 174 11.10 -15.37 5.89
N LEU A 175 9.77 -15.33 5.86
CA LEU A 175 8.91 -15.21 7.04
C LEU A 175 7.64 -16.05 6.82
N ASN A 176 7.81 -17.37 6.72
CA ASN A 176 6.69 -18.27 6.48
C ASN A 176 6.04 -18.71 7.79
N PHE A 177 4.72 -18.80 7.80
CA PHE A 177 3.98 -19.40 8.90
C PHE A 177 4.49 -20.83 9.16
N GLY A 178 4.80 -21.14 10.42
CA GLY A 178 5.37 -22.42 10.84
C GLY A 178 6.89 -22.46 10.88
N ASN A 179 7.61 -21.49 10.37
CA ASN A 179 9.06 -21.39 10.55
C ASN A 179 9.42 -20.91 11.98
N MET A 180 10.62 -21.24 12.43
CA MET A 180 11.15 -20.74 13.71
C MET A 180 12.50 -20.05 13.50
N PRO A 181 12.74 -18.87 14.07
CA PRO A 181 11.79 -18.05 14.81
C PRO A 181 10.70 -17.44 13.92
N TYR A 182 9.49 -17.25 14.44
CA TYR A 182 8.38 -16.61 13.74
C TYR A 182 8.01 -15.31 14.48
N ASP A 183 8.44 -14.17 13.96
CA ASP A 183 8.21 -12.85 14.54
C ASP A 183 7.74 -11.83 13.47
N PRO A 184 6.53 -11.97 12.93
CA PRO A 184 5.95 -11.01 11.99
C PRO A 184 5.49 -9.73 12.72
N LEU A 185 5.34 -8.63 11.97
CA LEU A 185 4.58 -7.47 12.43
C LEU A 185 3.08 -7.82 12.50
N PHE A 186 2.55 -8.36 11.40
CA PHE A 186 1.22 -8.95 11.36
C PHE A 186 1.31 -10.39 10.86
N ALA A 187 0.73 -11.30 11.62
CA ALA A 187 0.80 -12.73 11.33
C ALA A 187 0.01 -13.13 10.08
N TYR A 188 0.33 -14.28 9.52
CA TYR A 188 -0.53 -14.94 8.54
C TYR A 188 -1.97 -15.01 9.04
N GLY A 189 -2.93 -14.66 8.19
CA GLY A 189 -4.34 -14.63 8.54
C GLY A 189 -4.81 -13.36 9.27
N TYR A 190 -3.90 -12.41 9.56
CA TYR A 190 -4.29 -11.13 10.16
C TYR A 190 -5.19 -10.31 9.22
N GLY A 191 -6.16 -9.65 9.79
CA GLY A 191 -7.07 -8.72 9.14
C GLY A 191 -8.18 -8.33 10.12
N LEU A 192 -8.67 -7.11 10.04
CA LEU A 192 -9.70 -6.56 10.91
C LEU A 192 -11.00 -6.37 10.16
N SER A 193 -12.08 -6.33 10.90
CA SER A 193 -13.43 -5.96 10.47
C SER A 193 -13.91 -4.75 11.29
N TYR A 194 -15.05 -4.19 10.98
CA TYR A 194 -15.64 -3.07 11.75
C TYR A 194 -16.07 -3.44 13.16
N THR A 195 -16.12 -4.74 13.48
CA THR A 195 -16.44 -5.22 14.84
C THR A 195 -15.22 -5.41 15.72
N ASP A 196 -14.01 -5.30 15.13
CA ASP A 196 -12.76 -5.48 15.88
C ASP A 196 -12.32 -4.15 16.50
N ASP A 197 -12.16 -4.11 17.81
CA ASP A 197 -11.62 -2.96 18.55
C ASP A 197 -10.14 -3.19 18.84
N VAL A 198 -9.31 -3.03 17.80
CA VAL A 198 -7.87 -3.29 17.85
C VAL A 198 -7.10 -2.07 17.40
N PHE A 199 -6.18 -1.61 18.26
CA PHE A 199 -5.26 -0.52 17.96
C PHE A 199 -3.83 -1.05 17.81
N VAL A 200 -3.16 -0.60 16.76
CA VAL A 200 -1.74 -0.87 16.58
C VAL A 200 -0.96 0.17 17.42
N SER A 201 -0.18 -0.30 18.39
CA SER A 201 0.70 0.57 19.17
C SER A 201 1.76 1.23 18.27
N LYS A 202 2.31 2.37 18.71
CA LYS A 202 3.35 3.07 17.97
C LYS A 202 4.51 2.12 17.62
N LEU A 203 4.81 2.03 16.33
CA LEU A 203 5.86 1.19 15.78
C LEU A 203 7.22 1.91 15.83
N SER A 204 8.30 1.13 15.94
CA SER A 204 9.66 1.67 15.79
C SER A 204 9.86 2.16 14.35
N GLU A 205 10.39 3.36 14.20
CA GLU A 205 10.75 3.98 12.93
C GLU A 205 12.25 3.83 12.63
N GLU A 206 12.99 3.11 13.50
CA GLU A 206 14.40 2.82 13.29
C GLU A 206 14.57 1.85 12.12
N ASN A 207 15.32 2.27 11.13
CA ASN A 207 15.71 1.45 10.00
C ASN A 207 16.83 0.50 10.40
N LYS A 208 16.50 -0.61 11.07
CA LYS A 208 17.47 -1.67 11.35
C LYS A 208 17.63 -2.54 10.11
N PHE A 209 18.46 -2.10 9.20
CA PHE A 209 18.93 -2.92 8.10
C PHE A 209 20.36 -3.38 8.43
N THR A 210 20.49 -4.62 8.84
CA THR A 210 21.79 -5.27 8.89
C THR A 210 22.10 -5.74 7.46
N GLN A 211 23.01 -5.08 6.78
CA GLN A 211 23.55 -5.63 5.53
C GLN A 211 24.20 -6.98 5.87
N PRO A 212 23.76 -8.10 5.29
CA PRO A 212 24.55 -9.30 5.37
C PRO A 212 25.89 -9.00 4.72
N ASN A 213 26.99 -9.33 5.38
CA ASN A 213 28.33 -9.04 4.90
C ASN A 213 28.64 -9.71 3.55
N GLU A 214 27.91 -10.78 3.20
CA GLU A 214 27.97 -11.43 1.90
C GLU A 214 26.65 -12.17 1.63
N ILE A 215 26.07 -11.97 0.44
CA ILE A 215 25.00 -12.83 -0.06
C ILE A 215 25.57 -13.61 -1.24
N THR A 216 25.77 -14.90 -1.05
CA THR A 216 26.06 -15.81 -2.16
C THR A 216 24.73 -16.27 -2.74
N VAL A 217 24.40 -15.81 -3.94
CA VAL A 217 23.23 -16.26 -4.68
C VAL A 217 23.66 -17.33 -5.66
N PHE A 218 23.16 -18.55 -5.47
CA PHE A 218 23.27 -19.60 -6.47
C PHE A 218 22.15 -19.42 -7.50
N LEU A 219 22.50 -18.88 -8.66
CA LEU A 219 21.60 -18.89 -9.80
C LEU A 219 21.70 -20.26 -10.46
N GLY A 220 20.78 -21.14 -10.10
CA GLY A 220 20.56 -22.35 -10.87
C GLY A 220 19.97 -21.98 -12.23
N SER A 221 20.74 -22.10 -13.31
CA SER A 221 20.17 -21.99 -14.64
C SER A 221 19.34 -23.23 -14.96
N ALA A 222 18.24 -23.05 -15.70
CA ALA A 222 17.48 -24.18 -16.24
C ALA A 222 18.25 -25.03 -17.26
N TYR A 223 19.48 -24.61 -17.57
CA TYR A 223 20.42 -25.35 -18.43
C TYR A 223 21.53 -25.98 -17.59
N PRO A 224 21.76 -27.30 -17.67
CA PRO A 224 22.68 -28.00 -16.79
C PRO A 224 24.18 -27.62 -16.94
N SER A 225 24.52 -26.71 -17.83
CA SER A 225 25.89 -26.35 -18.16
C SER A 225 26.40 -25.00 -17.66
N TYR A 226 25.59 -24.24 -16.93
CA TYR A 226 26.03 -22.94 -16.38
C TYR A 226 25.79 -22.87 -14.88
N HIS A 227 26.87 -22.94 -14.11
CA HIS A 227 26.90 -22.53 -12.71
C HIS A 227 27.64 -21.19 -12.63
N GLU A 228 26.91 -20.10 -12.58
CA GLU A 228 27.50 -18.80 -12.30
C GLU A 228 27.24 -18.47 -10.82
N VAL A 229 28.31 -18.37 -10.06
CA VAL A 229 28.27 -17.86 -8.68
C VAL A 229 28.49 -16.36 -8.78
N VAL A 230 27.43 -15.58 -8.54
CA VAL A 230 27.56 -14.13 -8.48
C VAL A 230 27.58 -13.72 -7.02
N SER A 231 28.74 -13.23 -6.55
CA SER A 231 28.88 -12.58 -5.25
C SER A 231 28.53 -11.09 -5.40
N TYR A 232 27.55 -10.62 -4.64
CA TYR A 232 27.22 -9.20 -4.54
C TYR A 232 27.80 -8.66 -3.22
N PHE A 233 28.65 -7.65 -3.36
CA PHE A 233 29.20 -6.86 -2.25
C PHE A 233 28.25 -5.75 -1.82
#